data_7bde20fc5ec7a308bac070a4547d38ec
#
_entry.id   7bde20fc5ec7a308bac070a4547d38ec
#
_cell.length_a   1.000
_cell.length_b   1.000
_cell.length_c   1.000
_cell.angle_alpha   90.00
_cell.angle_beta   90.00
_cell.angle_gamma   90.00
#
_symmetry.space_group_name_H-M   'P 1'
#
loop_
_entity.id
_entity.type
_entity.pdbx_description
1 polymer ?
#
loop_
_entity_poly.entity_id
_entity_poly.type
_entity_poly.pdbx_seq_one_letter_code
_entity_poly.pdbx_strand_id
1 'polypeptide(L)'
;MKKNMLLLNTVRGVKKSPGRFVAILTIIAIGCAFYAGLSAVSTDLKNSGWKYYREYALADVQIKSTLGFNGDEIEKLSDGEHFDSGYAGYSADLFVENNGGQSAVTVLSYSADQPLNKLYLMEGRLPEKAGECVADYDSMHKISFKIGDTVKLSADGNNDVADYLNQSE
;
A
#
# COMPACT_ATOMS: atom_id res chain seq x y z
N MET A 1 9.78 -26.04 -58.05
CA MET A 1 8.90 -27.19 -57.76
C MET A 1 9.22 -28.01 -56.48
N LYS A 2 10.41 -27.95 -55.87
CA LYS A 2 10.77 -28.73 -54.66
C LYS A 2 10.08 -28.23 -53.36
N LYS A 3 9.76 -26.93 -53.26
CA LYS A 3 9.18 -26.32 -52.05
C LYS A 3 7.81 -26.82 -51.69
N ASN A 4 6.96 -27.15 -52.65
CA ASN A 4 5.61 -27.63 -52.43
C ASN A 4 5.52 -29.09 -51.97
N MET A 5 6.52 -29.92 -52.30
CA MET A 5 6.59 -31.32 -51.86
C MET A 5 6.89 -31.46 -50.37
N LEU A 6 7.75 -30.61 -49.82
CA LEU A 6 8.05 -30.59 -48.38
C LEU A 6 6.82 -30.22 -47.57
N LEU A 7 6.12 -29.15 -47.95
CA LEU A 7 4.88 -28.73 -47.28
C LEU A 7 3.79 -29.81 -47.33
N LEU A 8 3.60 -30.45 -48.46
CA LEU A 8 2.65 -31.56 -48.64
C LEU A 8 2.99 -32.77 -47.75
N ASN A 9 4.28 -33.09 -47.62
CA ASN A 9 4.74 -34.20 -46.77
C ASN A 9 4.56 -33.88 -45.28
N THR A 10 4.83 -32.62 -44.87
CA THR A 10 4.58 -32.15 -43.48
C THR A 10 3.07 -32.21 -43.14
N VAL A 11 2.20 -31.71 -43.99
CA VAL A 11 0.74 -31.75 -43.79
C VAL A 11 0.22 -33.19 -43.70
N ARG A 12 0.75 -34.10 -44.54
CA ARG A 12 0.39 -35.54 -44.47
C ARG A 12 0.87 -36.17 -43.15
N GLY A 13 2.07 -35.80 -42.64
CA GLY A 13 2.59 -36.26 -41.37
C GLY A 13 1.72 -35.83 -40.20
N VAL A 14 1.27 -34.56 -40.19
CA VAL A 14 0.35 -34.03 -39.17
C VAL A 14 -1.00 -34.77 -39.19
N LYS A 15 -1.57 -35.02 -40.40
CA LYS A 15 -2.83 -35.76 -40.53
C LYS A 15 -2.72 -37.24 -40.11
N LYS A 16 -1.55 -37.85 -40.19
CA LYS A 16 -1.32 -39.23 -39.80
C LYS A 16 -1.20 -39.44 -38.29
N SER A 17 -0.78 -38.38 -37.55
CA SER A 17 -0.67 -38.45 -36.09
C SER A 17 -1.12 -37.11 -35.43
N PRO A 18 -2.44 -36.82 -35.47
CA PRO A 18 -2.98 -35.54 -34.97
C PRO A 18 -2.75 -35.34 -33.46
N GLY A 19 -2.85 -36.40 -32.66
CA GLY A 19 -2.62 -36.33 -31.22
C GLY A 19 -1.22 -35.84 -30.84
N ARG A 20 -0.19 -36.29 -31.57
CA ARG A 20 1.18 -35.87 -31.36
C ARG A 20 1.40 -34.39 -31.71
N PHE A 21 0.76 -33.94 -32.79
CA PHE A 21 0.81 -32.54 -33.20
C PHE A 21 0.12 -31.65 -32.19
N VAL A 22 -1.08 -32.01 -31.74
CA VAL A 22 -1.83 -31.26 -30.73
C VAL A 22 -1.06 -31.18 -29.42
N ALA A 23 -0.45 -32.27 -28.96
CA ALA A 23 0.35 -32.27 -27.75
C ALA A 23 1.53 -31.26 -27.80
N ILE A 24 2.30 -31.28 -28.91
CA ILE A 24 3.41 -30.34 -29.09
C ILE A 24 2.91 -28.89 -29.20
N LEU A 25 1.82 -28.67 -29.95
CA LEU A 25 1.21 -27.35 -30.10
C LEU A 25 0.76 -26.79 -28.73
N THR A 26 0.13 -27.61 -27.90
CA THR A 26 -0.35 -27.23 -26.57
C THR A 26 0.80 -26.85 -25.66
N ILE A 27 1.91 -27.62 -25.66
CA ILE A 27 3.07 -27.29 -24.82
C ILE A 27 3.68 -25.94 -25.24
N ILE A 28 3.82 -25.70 -26.56
CA ILE A 28 4.36 -24.44 -27.07
C ILE A 28 3.39 -23.29 -26.74
N ALA A 29 2.09 -23.50 -26.95
CA ALA A 29 1.08 -22.47 -26.66
C ALA A 29 1.06 -22.08 -25.17
N ILE A 30 1.13 -23.05 -24.25
CA ILE A 30 1.22 -22.79 -22.81
C ILE A 30 2.49 -22.03 -22.48
N GLY A 31 3.66 -22.41 -23.03
CA GLY A 31 4.91 -21.70 -22.79
C GLY A 31 4.88 -20.25 -23.26
N CYS A 32 4.37 -19.99 -24.47
CA CYS A 32 4.20 -18.64 -25.01
C CYS A 32 3.20 -17.82 -24.20
N ALA A 33 2.07 -18.40 -23.83
CA ALA A 33 1.04 -17.73 -23.04
C ALA A 33 1.54 -17.35 -21.64
N PHE A 34 2.28 -18.26 -20.99
CA PHE A 34 2.89 -18.02 -19.70
C PHE A 34 3.91 -16.88 -19.75
N TYR A 35 4.81 -16.90 -20.74
CA TYR A 35 5.80 -15.85 -20.92
C TYR A 35 5.15 -14.48 -21.21
N ALA A 36 4.19 -14.43 -22.10
CA ALA A 36 3.46 -13.21 -22.42
C ALA A 36 2.69 -12.69 -21.21
N GLY A 37 2.03 -13.57 -20.46
CA GLY A 37 1.32 -13.23 -19.23
C GLY A 37 2.24 -12.60 -18.18
N LEU A 38 3.39 -13.22 -17.89
CA LEU A 38 4.35 -12.68 -16.93
C LEU A 38 4.90 -11.31 -17.36
N SER A 39 5.16 -11.12 -18.65
CA SER A 39 5.65 -9.83 -19.16
C SER A 39 4.61 -8.73 -19.03
N ALA A 40 3.33 -9.03 -19.27
CA ALA A 40 2.23 -8.08 -19.14
C ALA A 40 2.01 -7.67 -17.68
N VAL A 41 1.99 -8.64 -16.75
CA VAL A 41 1.78 -8.39 -15.31
C VAL A 41 2.82 -7.42 -14.73
N SER A 42 4.09 -7.54 -15.11
CA SER A 42 5.14 -6.64 -14.64
C SER A 42 4.88 -5.18 -15.01
N THR A 43 4.39 -4.93 -16.20
CA THR A 43 4.08 -3.57 -16.68
C THR A 43 2.83 -3.01 -16.00
N ASP A 44 1.79 -3.82 -15.88
CA ASP A 44 0.53 -3.41 -15.25
C ASP A 44 0.70 -3.14 -13.77
N LEU A 45 1.52 -3.95 -13.06
CA LEU A 45 1.82 -3.74 -11.66
C LEU A 45 2.57 -2.41 -11.42
N LYS A 46 3.56 -2.11 -12.26
CA LYS A 46 4.27 -0.82 -12.20
C LYS A 46 3.33 0.36 -12.44
N ASN A 47 2.51 0.27 -13.48
CA ASN A 47 1.56 1.35 -13.82
C ASN A 47 0.51 1.56 -12.73
N SER A 48 -0.01 0.47 -12.14
CA SER A 48 -0.95 0.53 -11.03
C SER A 48 -0.30 1.13 -9.77
N GLY A 49 0.95 0.73 -9.47
CA GLY A 49 1.72 1.32 -8.38
C GLY A 49 1.92 2.82 -8.57
N TRP A 50 2.41 3.26 -9.73
CA TRP A 50 2.60 4.68 -10.04
C TRP A 50 1.30 5.49 -9.99
N LYS A 51 0.19 4.91 -10.46
CA LYS A 51 -1.13 5.54 -10.37
C LYS A 51 -1.51 5.74 -8.90
N TYR A 52 -1.35 4.73 -8.06
CA TYR A 52 -1.62 4.81 -6.63
C TYR A 52 -0.78 5.88 -5.94
N TYR A 53 0.53 5.91 -6.19
CA TYR A 53 1.44 6.91 -5.64
C TYR A 53 1.01 8.34 -5.95
N ARG A 54 0.59 8.60 -7.19
CA ARG A 54 0.14 9.94 -7.61
C ARG A 54 -1.24 10.29 -7.09
N GLU A 55 -2.17 9.35 -7.08
CA GLU A 55 -3.56 9.58 -6.67
C GLU A 55 -3.65 9.90 -5.18
N TYR A 56 -2.84 9.22 -4.36
CA TYR A 56 -2.80 9.42 -2.91
C TYR A 56 -1.65 10.32 -2.47
N ALA A 57 -0.91 10.89 -3.41
CA ALA A 57 0.20 11.81 -3.15
C ALA A 57 1.13 11.26 -2.05
N LEU A 58 1.61 10.02 -2.22
CA LEU A 58 2.49 9.39 -1.23
C LEU A 58 3.80 10.16 -1.13
N ALA A 59 4.27 10.38 0.10
CA ALA A 59 5.52 11.07 0.36
C ALA A 59 6.71 10.21 -0.07
N ASP A 60 7.67 10.81 -0.77
CA ASP A 60 8.92 10.15 -1.17
C ASP A 60 9.88 10.01 0.01
N VAL A 61 9.85 10.97 0.95
CA VAL A 61 10.77 11.02 2.10
C VAL A 61 10.00 11.38 3.36
N GLN A 62 10.29 10.68 4.44
CA GLN A 62 9.82 10.99 5.78
C GLN A 62 11.03 11.19 6.69
N ILE A 63 11.10 12.37 7.35
CA ILE A 63 12.14 12.71 8.30
C ILE A 63 11.51 12.65 9.69
N LYS A 64 12.11 11.90 10.61
CA LYS A 64 11.68 11.78 12.01
C LYS A 64 12.73 12.32 12.95
N SER A 65 12.33 13.09 13.95
CA SER A 65 13.17 13.57 15.05
C SER A 65 12.54 13.15 16.38
N THR A 66 13.35 12.64 17.28
CA THR A 66 12.93 12.31 18.65
C THR A 66 12.75 13.55 19.54
N LEU A 67 13.38 14.65 19.15
CA LEU A 67 13.30 15.94 19.85
C LEU A 67 12.22 16.86 19.24
N GLY A 68 11.59 16.41 18.16
CA GLY A 68 10.71 17.26 17.36
C GLY A 68 11.47 18.20 16.42
N PHE A 69 10.73 19.01 15.70
CA PHE A 69 11.22 20.09 14.85
C PHE A 69 10.57 21.39 15.31
N ASN A 70 11.33 22.47 15.35
CA ASN A 70 10.77 23.79 15.59
C ASN A 70 10.19 24.39 14.28
N GLY A 71 9.42 25.50 14.39
CA GLY A 71 8.78 26.11 13.24
C GLY A 71 9.75 26.53 12.13
N ASP A 72 10.88 27.11 12.50
CA ASP A 72 11.92 27.57 11.55
C ASP A 72 12.59 26.41 10.82
N GLU A 73 12.73 25.26 11.47
CA GLU A 73 13.27 24.03 10.86
C GLU A 73 12.29 23.42 9.89
N ILE A 74 10.99 23.41 10.23
CA ILE A 74 9.93 22.93 9.38
C ILE A 74 9.84 23.81 8.12
N GLU A 75 9.88 25.14 8.29
CA GLU A 75 9.85 26.08 7.16
C GLU A 75 11.05 25.86 6.23
N LYS A 76 12.26 25.74 6.77
CA LYS A 76 13.47 25.45 5.98
C LYS A 76 13.43 24.10 5.26
N LEU A 77 12.83 23.09 5.88
CA LEU A 77 12.66 21.77 5.26
C LEU A 77 11.58 21.79 4.17
N SER A 78 10.55 22.61 4.35
CA SER A 78 9.42 22.71 3.38
C SER A 78 9.73 23.64 2.21
N ASP A 79 10.56 24.67 2.42
CA ASP A 79 10.91 25.73 1.44
C ASP A 79 12.15 25.35 0.60
N GLY A 80 12.62 24.12 0.71
CA GLY A 80 13.78 23.65 -0.05
C GLY A 80 13.52 23.68 -1.55
N GLU A 81 14.48 24.20 -2.31
CA GLU A 81 14.49 24.26 -3.79
C GLU A 81 14.28 22.88 -4.47
N HIS A 82 14.22 21.81 -3.65
CA HIS A 82 14.15 20.41 -4.08
C HIS A 82 12.87 19.68 -3.67
N PHE A 83 11.92 20.34 -2.99
CA PHE A 83 10.68 19.71 -2.54
C PHE A 83 9.47 20.43 -3.13
N ASP A 84 8.58 19.68 -3.77
CA ASP A 84 7.35 20.21 -4.35
C ASP A 84 6.31 20.53 -3.25
N SER A 85 6.28 19.74 -2.19
CA SER A 85 5.38 19.92 -1.05
C SER A 85 5.87 19.14 0.17
N GLY A 86 5.52 19.63 1.34
CA GLY A 86 5.82 18.98 2.62
C GLY A 86 4.75 19.30 3.66
N TYR A 87 4.63 18.48 4.68
CA TYR A 87 3.84 18.79 5.85
C TYR A 87 4.47 18.20 7.09
N ALA A 88 4.24 18.85 8.23
CA ALA A 88 4.66 18.37 9.53
C ALA A 88 3.52 17.62 10.21
N GLY A 89 3.86 16.55 10.91
CA GLY A 89 2.92 15.75 11.66
C GLY A 89 3.59 15.09 12.85
N TYR A 90 2.79 14.54 13.73
CA TYR A 90 3.25 13.81 14.91
C TYR A 90 3.05 12.32 14.71
N SER A 91 3.97 11.53 15.27
CA SER A 91 3.82 10.08 15.37
C SER A 91 4.16 9.62 16.77
N ALA A 92 3.36 8.73 17.33
CA ALA A 92 3.61 8.11 18.62
C ALA A 92 3.34 6.61 18.55
N ASP A 93 4.20 5.81 19.16
CA ASP A 93 3.98 4.39 19.33
C ASP A 93 3.28 4.19 20.67
N LEU A 94 2.07 3.65 20.61
CA LEU A 94 1.18 3.49 21.75
C LEU A 94 0.71 2.03 21.84
N PHE A 95 0.13 1.68 22.98
CA PHE A 95 -0.49 0.37 23.17
C PHE A 95 -2.01 0.51 23.17
N VAL A 96 -2.64 -0.44 22.52
CA VAL A 96 -4.09 -0.64 22.49
C VAL A 96 -4.44 -1.85 23.33
N GLU A 97 -5.40 -1.71 24.23
CA GLU A 97 -5.96 -2.82 24.97
C GLU A 97 -6.92 -3.62 24.09
N ASN A 98 -6.73 -4.94 24.05
CA ASN A 98 -7.55 -5.88 23.28
C ASN A 98 -7.83 -7.12 24.12
N ASN A 99 -9.09 -7.46 24.34
CA ASN A 99 -9.61 -8.75 24.89
C ASN A 99 -8.64 -9.55 25.77
N GLY A 100 -7.91 -8.86 26.69
CA GLY A 100 -6.97 -9.49 27.63
C GLY A 100 -5.50 -9.46 27.19
N GLY A 101 -5.15 -8.72 26.16
CA GLY A 101 -3.79 -8.43 25.73
C GLY A 101 -3.58 -6.98 25.34
N GLN A 102 -2.35 -6.62 25.05
CA GLN A 102 -1.99 -5.30 24.52
C GLN A 102 -1.31 -5.48 23.16
N SER A 103 -1.62 -4.60 22.22
CA SER A 103 -0.99 -4.56 20.91
C SER A 103 -0.37 -3.20 20.68
N ALA A 104 0.89 -3.17 20.24
CA ALA A 104 1.56 -1.92 19.87
C ALA A 104 0.99 -1.41 18.53
N VAL A 105 0.68 -0.12 18.50
CA VAL A 105 0.19 0.60 17.32
C VAL A 105 0.93 1.91 17.16
N THR A 106 1.22 2.31 15.93
CA THR A 106 1.75 3.65 15.63
C THR A 106 0.58 4.56 15.29
N VAL A 107 0.41 5.60 16.08
CA VAL A 107 -0.61 6.64 15.87
C VAL A 107 0.05 7.81 15.14
N LEU A 108 -0.59 8.26 14.07
CA LEU A 108 -0.15 9.39 13.26
C LEU A 108 -1.17 10.51 13.37
N SER A 109 -0.71 11.75 13.45
CA SER A 109 -1.61 12.90 13.35
C SER A 109 -2.25 12.95 11.98
N TYR A 110 -3.51 13.36 11.92
CA TYR A 110 -4.26 13.51 10.67
C TYR A 110 -4.79 14.95 10.57
N SER A 111 -4.65 15.52 9.36
CA SER A 111 -5.30 16.77 8.99
C SER A 111 -6.07 16.57 7.68
N ALA A 112 -7.28 17.11 7.61
CA ALA A 112 -8.10 17.04 6.39
C ALA A 112 -7.45 17.74 5.19
N ASP A 113 -6.61 18.76 5.46
CA ASP A 113 -5.93 19.58 4.45
C ASP A 113 -4.52 19.09 4.13
N GLN A 114 -4.09 17.92 4.66
CA GLN A 114 -2.74 17.42 4.38
C GLN A 114 -2.52 17.17 2.88
N PRO A 115 -1.43 17.70 2.30
CA PRO A 115 -1.20 17.60 0.86
C PRO A 115 -0.69 16.22 0.44
N LEU A 116 -0.01 15.50 1.35
CA LEU A 116 0.62 14.21 1.10
C LEU A 116 -0.05 13.09 1.92
N ASN A 117 0.20 11.86 1.51
CA ASN A 117 -0.27 10.64 2.18
C ASN A 117 -1.80 10.64 2.41
N LYS A 118 -2.55 10.93 1.35
CA LYS A 118 -4.02 10.90 1.42
C LYS A 118 -4.52 9.51 1.74
N LEU A 119 -5.53 9.43 2.61
CA LEU A 119 -6.10 8.16 3.04
C LEU A 119 -7.08 7.61 1.99
N TYR A 120 -6.99 6.31 1.73
CA TYR A 120 -8.00 5.56 1.00
C TYR A 120 -8.99 4.98 2.02
N LEU A 121 -10.18 5.55 2.07
CA LEU A 121 -11.22 5.10 2.98
C LEU A 121 -11.95 3.90 2.38
N MET A 122 -11.89 2.74 3.04
CA MET A 122 -12.62 1.54 2.64
C MET A 122 -14.04 1.54 3.20
N GLU A 123 -14.22 1.89 4.47
CA GLU A 123 -15.49 1.92 5.17
C GLU A 123 -15.51 3.07 6.19
N GLY A 124 -16.72 3.58 6.51
CA GLY A 124 -16.91 4.63 7.51
C GLY A 124 -16.71 6.04 6.95
N ARG A 125 -16.12 6.92 7.73
CA ARG A 125 -15.80 8.31 7.38
C ARG A 125 -14.46 8.74 7.94
N LEU A 126 -13.88 9.79 7.38
CA LEU A 126 -12.66 10.41 7.91
C LEU A 126 -12.97 11.13 9.24
N PRO A 127 -11.96 11.29 10.12
CA PRO A 127 -12.11 12.05 11.36
C PRO A 127 -12.48 13.51 11.09
N GLU A 128 -13.45 14.02 11.81
CA GLU A 128 -13.89 15.43 11.75
C GLU A 128 -13.67 16.17 13.06
N LYS A 129 -13.51 15.43 14.15
CA LYS A 129 -13.40 15.96 15.50
C LYS A 129 -12.23 15.32 16.25
N ALA A 130 -11.71 16.02 17.23
CA ALA A 130 -10.74 15.48 18.15
C ALA A 130 -11.30 14.23 18.86
N GLY A 131 -10.47 13.22 19.03
CA GLY A 131 -10.85 11.93 19.60
C GLY A 131 -11.43 10.92 18.59
N GLU A 132 -11.58 11.29 17.33
CA GLU A 132 -11.92 10.35 16.27
C GLU A 132 -10.65 9.89 15.54
N CYS A 133 -10.61 8.63 15.14
CA CYS A 133 -9.49 8.08 14.40
C CYS A 133 -9.97 7.16 13.26
N VAL A 134 -9.10 6.94 12.31
CA VAL A 134 -9.19 5.84 11.34
C VAL A 134 -8.15 4.81 11.69
N ALA A 135 -8.45 3.55 11.47
CA ALA A 135 -7.52 2.46 11.67
C ALA A 135 -7.24 1.76 10.34
N ASP A 136 -6.02 1.25 10.21
CA ASP A 136 -5.64 0.39 9.12
C ASP A 136 -6.45 -0.91 9.14
N TYR A 137 -6.85 -1.37 7.95
CA TYR A 137 -7.69 -2.54 7.78
C TYR A 137 -7.10 -3.81 8.42
N ASP A 138 -5.81 -4.03 8.24
CA ASP A 138 -5.13 -5.19 8.80
C ASP A 138 -5.04 -5.12 10.34
N SER A 139 -4.82 -3.92 10.87
CA SER A 139 -4.79 -3.67 12.31
C SER A 139 -6.16 -3.93 12.96
N MET A 140 -7.25 -3.46 12.34
CA MET A 140 -8.60 -3.71 12.82
C MET A 140 -8.91 -5.20 12.90
N HIS A 141 -8.53 -5.97 11.90
CA HIS A 141 -8.76 -7.42 11.88
C HIS A 141 -7.95 -8.16 12.94
N LYS A 142 -6.68 -7.76 13.15
CA LYS A 142 -5.81 -8.35 14.17
C LYS A 142 -6.27 -8.04 15.58
N ILE A 143 -6.81 -6.85 15.80
CA ILE A 143 -7.21 -6.35 17.12
C ILE A 143 -8.71 -6.60 17.40
N SER A 144 -9.48 -7.05 16.38
CA SER A 144 -10.90 -7.37 16.49
C SER A 144 -11.80 -6.18 16.83
N PHE A 145 -11.45 -4.96 16.42
CA PHE A 145 -12.30 -3.78 16.54
C PHE A 145 -13.28 -3.65 15.39
N LYS A 146 -14.36 -2.94 15.66
CA LYS A 146 -15.39 -2.57 14.67
C LYS A 146 -15.50 -1.05 14.58
N ILE A 147 -16.02 -0.59 13.44
CA ILE A 147 -16.32 0.83 13.24
C ILE A 147 -17.35 1.27 14.31
N GLY A 148 -17.02 2.34 15.00
CA GLY A 148 -17.83 2.89 16.09
C GLY A 148 -17.42 2.45 17.49
N ASP A 149 -16.47 1.53 17.61
CA ASP A 149 -15.90 1.14 18.91
C ASP A 149 -15.04 2.27 19.47
N THR A 150 -14.96 2.34 20.80
CA THR A 150 -14.06 3.24 21.51
C THR A 150 -12.79 2.50 21.86
N VAL A 151 -11.64 3.05 21.46
CA VAL A 151 -10.33 2.48 21.67
C VAL A 151 -9.60 3.28 22.74
N LYS A 152 -9.02 2.59 23.71
CA LYS A 152 -8.13 3.21 24.71
C LYS A 152 -6.69 3.00 24.28
N LEU A 153 -5.95 4.12 24.21
CA LEU A 153 -4.55 4.14 23.89
C LEU A 153 -3.75 4.45 25.17
N SER A 154 -2.62 3.77 25.39
CA SER A 154 -1.72 4.04 26.50
C SER A 154 -0.27 4.14 26.02
N ALA A 155 0.51 5.03 26.63
CA ALA A 155 1.92 5.23 26.27
C ALA A 155 2.85 4.17 26.87
N ASP A 156 2.56 3.75 28.11
CA ASP A 156 3.19 2.63 28.78
C ASP A 156 2.11 1.62 29.08
N GLY A 157 2.36 0.34 28.97
CA GLY A 157 1.38 -0.74 29.21
C GLY A 157 0.54 -0.63 30.50
N ASN A 158 0.61 0.50 31.20
CA ASN A 158 -0.09 0.77 32.46
C ASN A 158 -0.55 2.23 32.69
N ASN A 159 -0.33 3.19 31.78
CA ASN A 159 -0.67 4.61 32.01
C ASN A 159 -1.55 5.20 30.90
N ASP A 160 -2.56 5.98 31.29
CA ASP A 160 -3.48 6.69 30.42
C ASP A 160 -2.79 7.79 29.57
N VAL A 161 -3.08 7.82 28.27
CA VAL A 161 -2.54 8.76 27.27
C VAL A 161 -2.97 10.23 27.51
N ALA A 162 -3.88 10.47 28.44
CA ALA A 162 -4.40 11.81 28.72
C ALA A 162 -3.31 12.88 29.04
N ASP A 163 -2.13 12.45 29.49
CA ASP A 163 -1.04 13.34 29.84
C ASP A 163 -0.20 13.84 28.64
N TYR A 164 -0.20 13.12 27.51
CA TYR A 164 0.61 13.51 26.34
C TYR A 164 -0.09 14.51 25.42
N LEU A 165 -1.41 14.51 25.39
CA LEU A 165 -2.18 15.42 24.55
C LEU A 165 -2.31 16.82 25.15
N ASN A 166 -2.04 16.99 26.45
CA ASN A 166 -2.07 18.28 27.15
C ASN A 166 -0.73 19.05 27.12
N GLN A 167 0.33 18.51 26.54
CA GLN A 167 1.65 19.18 26.46
C GLN A 167 1.87 19.96 25.16
N SER A 168 0.88 20.04 24.26
CA SER A 168 0.97 20.72 22.96
C SER A 168 0.13 22.00 22.88
N GLU A 169 -0.03 22.75 24.01
CA GLU A 169 -0.45 24.17 24.00
C GLU A 169 0.73 25.12 24.05
#